data_0f643d001c5cff5efa02579c7d917052
#
_entry.id   0f643d001c5cff5efa02579c7d917052
#
_cell.length_a   1.000
_cell.length_b   1.000
_cell.length_c   1.000
_cell.angle_alpha   90.00
_cell.angle_beta   90.00
_cell.angle_gamma   90.00
#
_symmetry.space_group_name_H-M   'P 1'
#
loop_
_entity.id
_entity.type
_entity.pdbx_description
1 polymer ?
#
loop_
_entity_poly.entity_id
_entity_poly.type
_entity_poly.pdbx_seq_one_letter_code
_entity_poly.pdbx_strand_id
1 'polypeptide(L)'
;MNNARKILSALSFCFLASATLSVAAQSVGYTKLNVKGRVQLEIPSDWTISDAEQRKRVKELGEKLVGIPILHTASLAAQSYPAPSRTLVRVSFIPMEPPITQADVRQEVQANKQQVLRDLADSWREESTTMWAGLAKNGVKEVGRPSFAVEPIGGQTALIIVYGRTSTANPAETMRVTQYHVPLGAEKALITLSYIEGDQQAIAAHNRLKSSIVIR
;
A
#
# COMPACT_ATOMS: atom_id res chain seq x y z
N MET A 1 -35.01 -72.26 18.07
CA MET A 1 -35.80 -72.51 16.84
C MET A 1 -35.92 -71.18 16.08
N ASN A 2 -35.33 -71.17 14.87
CA ASN A 2 -35.76 -70.50 13.65
C ASN A 2 -35.84 -68.94 13.67
N ASN A 3 -35.38 -68.22 12.75
CA ASN A 3 -34.86 -68.42 11.40
C ASN A 3 -34.10 -67.17 10.94
N ALA A 4 -33.00 -67.46 10.32
CA ALA A 4 -32.33 -66.41 9.47
C ALA A 4 -33.22 -66.06 8.31
N ARG A 5 -33.27 -64.73 7.97
CA ARG A 5 -33.60 -64.33 6.63
C ARG A 5 -32.68 -63.16 6.19
N LYS A 6 -31.86 -63.56 5.24
CA LYS A 6 -31.05 -62.65 4.41
C LYS A 6 -31.93 -61.64 3.68
N ILE A 7 -31.55 -60.38 3.76
CA ILE A 7 -31.92 -59.40 2.73
C ILE A 7 -30.65 -58.70 2.34
N LEU A 8 -30.13 -59.08 1.18
CA LEU A 8 -29.19 -58.27 0.40
C LEU A 8 -29.95 -56.98 -0.03
N SER A 9 -29.42 -55.86 0.37
CA SER A 9 -29.78 -54.58 -0.26
C SER A 9 -28.54 -54.02 -0.88
N ALA A 10 -28.60 -53.88 -2.21
CA ALA A 10 -27.59 -53.31 -3.06
C ALA A 10 -27.32 -51.87 -2.65
N LEU A 11 -26.09 -51.57 -2.24
CA LEU A 11 -25.56 -50.21 -2.10
C LEU A 11 -25.23 -49.70 -3.50
N SER A 12 -26.16 -48.91 -4.08
CA SER A 12 -25.88 -48.08 -5.22
C SER A 12 -24.90 -46.98 -4.78
N PHE A 13 -23.64 -47.14 -5.15
CA PHE A 13 -22.63 -46.09 -5.06
C PHE A 13 -22.94 -45.04 -6.14
N CYS A 14 -23.67 -43.96 -5.76
CA CYS A 14 -23.70 -42.75 -6.55
C CYS A 14 -22.34 -42.07 -6.42
N PHE A 15 -21.49 -42.26 -7.40
CA PHE A 15 -20.34 -41.39 -7.64
C PHE A 15 -20.86 -40.00 -8.01
N LEU A 16 -20.98 -39.11 -7.00
CA LEU A 16 -21.07 -37.68 -7.22
C LEU A 16 -19.69 -37.23 -7.73
N ALA A 17 -19.57 -37.17 -9.05
CA ALA A 17 -18.48 -36.47 -9.71
C ALA A 17 -18.57 -34.96 -9.29
N SER A 18 -17.82 -34.62 -8.25
CA SER A 18 -17.56 -33.22 -7.90
C SER A 18 -16.76 -32.62 -9.04
N ALA A 19 -17.44 -32.03 -10.00
CA ALA A 19 -16.82 -31.15 -10.98
C ALA A 19 -16.25 -29.96 -10.19
N THR A 20 -14.98 -30.04 -9.81
CA THR A 20 -14.23 -28.88 -9.37
C THR A 20 -14.14 -27.95 -10.58
N LEU A 21 -15.02 -26.97 -10.63
CA LEU A 21 -14.86 -25.82 -11.48
C LEU A 21 -13.56 -25.14 -11.04
N SER A 22 -12.46 -25.51 -11.70
CA SER A 22 -11.24 -24.72 -11.67
C SER A 22 -11.59 -23.39 -12.32
N VAL A 23 -11.94 -22.41 -11.49
CA VAL A 23 -11.92 -21.03 -11.93
C VAL A 23 -10.47 -20.77 -12.31
N ALA A 24 -10.20 -20.81 -13.61
CA ALA A 24 -8.91 -20.41 -14.15
C ALA A 24 -8.72 -18.96 -13.68
N ALA A 25 -7.83 -18.78 -12.69
CA ALA A 25 -7.40 -17.44 -12.31
C ALA A 25 -6.83 -16.80 -13.57
N GLN A 26 -7.57 -15.88 -14.16
CA GLN A 26 -7.05 -15.08 -15.27
C GLN A 26 -5.75 -14.47 -14.76
N SER A 27 -4.64 -14.80 -15.43
CA SER A 27 -3.35 -14.22 -15.10
C SER A 27 -3.45 -12.72 -15.36
N VAL A 28 -3.60 -11.96 -14.30
CA VAL A 28 -3.61 -10.49 -14.38
C VAL A 28 -2.26 -10.09 -14.97
N GLY A 29 -2.26 -9.48 -16.17
CA GLY A 29 -1.06 -8.91 -16.76
C GLY A 29 -0.52 -7.79 -15.85
N TYR A 30 0.80 -7.56 -15.94
CA TYR A 30 1.44 -6.47 -15.19
C TYR A 30 2.09 -5.48 -16.16
N THR A 31 1.92 -4.21 -15.87
CA THR A 31 2.55 -3.10 -16.60
C THR A 31 3.70 -2.55 -15.78
N LYS A 32 4.89 -2.55 -16.39
CA LYS A 32 6.09 -1.96 -15.79
C LYS A 32 6.11 -0.45 -16.02
N LEU A 33 6.22 0.29 -14.95
CA LEU A 33 6.27 1.74 -14.95
C LEU A 33 7.67 2.22 -14.53
N ASN A 34 8.11 3.31 -15.17
CA ASN A 34 9.35 4.00 -14.83
C ASN A 34 9.02 5.46 -14.48
N VAL A 35 9.25 5.83 -13.22
CA VAL A 35 8.94 7.15 -12.69
C VAL A 35 10.22 7.98 -12.64
N LYS A 36 10.34 8.94 -13.55
CA LYS A 36 11.50 9.85 -13.69
C LYS A 36 12.87 9.16 -13.80
N GLY A 37 12.92 7.92 -14.32
CA GLY A 37 14.16 7.14 -14.40
C GLY A 37 14.69 6.63 -13.06
N ARG A 38 14.06 6.96 -11.94
CA ARG A 38 14.57 6.71 -10.58
C ARG A 38 13.85 5.59 -9.82
N VAL A 39 12.54 5.45 -10.02
CA VAL A 39 11.74 4.39 -9.41
C VAL A 39 11.08 3.58 -10.50
N GLN A 40 11.29 2.27 -10.49
CA GLN A 40 10.56 1.31 -11.33
C GLN A 40 9.66 0.47 -10.46
N LEU A 41 8.48 0.12 -10.95
CA LEU A 41 7.53 -0.76 -10.28
C LEU A 41 6.58 -1.41 -11.29
N GLU A 42 5.92 -2.49 -10.89
CA GLU A 42 4.91 -3.18 -11.69
C GLU A 42 3.54 -3.03 -11.04
N ILE A 43 2.55 -2.64 -11.82
CA ILE A 43 1.15 -2.61 -11.39
C ILE A 43 0.32 -3.58 -12.24
N PRO A 44 -0.81 -4.11 -11.74
CA PRO A 44 -1.77 -4.81 -12.59
C PRO A 44 -2.18 -3.95 -13.79
N SER A 45 -2.28 -4.57 -14.97
CA SER A 45 -2.53 -3.83 -16.21
C SER A 45 -3.93 -3.22 -16.32
N ASP A 46 -4.85 -3.67 -15.47
CA ASP A 46 -6.21 -3.15 -15.32
C ASP A 46 -6.32 -1.95 -14.36
N TRP A 47 -5.22 -1.56 -13.72
CA TRP A 47 -5.24 -0.40 -12.83
C TRP A 47 -5.36 0.92 -13.59
N THR A 48 -6.08 1.85 -13.01
CA THR A 48 -6.17 3.22 -13.52
C THR A 48 -4.95 4.02 -13.09
N ILE A 49 -4.25 4.58 -14.07
CA ILE A 49 -3.14 5.52 -13.84
C ILE A 49 -3.69 6.94 -14.00
N SER A 50 -3.55 7.74 -12.95
CA SER A 50 -3.97 9.15 -12.98
C SER A 50 -3.05 9.97 -13.89
N ASP A 51 -3.63 10.74 -14.78
CA ASP A 51 -2.91 11.74 -15.56
C ASP A 51 -2.45 12.94 -14.71
N ALA A 52 -1.72 13.87 -15.29
CA ALA A 52 -1.17 15.02 -14.57
C ALA A 52 -2.26 15.92 -13.97
N GLU A 53 -3.33 16.12 -14.70
CA GLU A 53 -4.44 16.97 -14.27
C GLU A 53 -5.24 16.33 -13.15
N GLN A 54 -5.51 15.03 -13.24
CA GLN A 54 -6.13 14.26 -12.17
C GLN A 54 -5.29 14.30 -10.89
N ARG A 55 -3.96 14.12 -10.99
CA ARG A 55 -3.07 14.22 -9.82
C ARG A 55 -3.08 15.62 -9.20
N LYS A 56 -3.15 16.67 -10.01
CA LYS A 56 -3.30 18.05 -9.53
C LYS A 56 -4.62 18.24 -8.79
N ARG A 57 -5.74 17.80 -9.36
CA ARG A 57 -7.06 17.85 -8.70
C ARG A 57 -7.10 17.09 -7.38
N VAL A 58 -6.50 15.90 -7.35
CA VAL A 58 -6.40 15.10 -6.10
C VAL A 58 -5.56 15.83 -5.04
N LYS A 59 -4.48 16.51 -5.44
CA LYS A 59 -3.69 17.35 -4.54
C LYS A 59 -4.55 18.49 -3.96
N GLU A 60 -5.20 19.27 -4.82
CA GLU A 60 -6.07 20.39 -4.43
C GLU A 60 -7.23 19.95 -3.51
N LEU A 61 -7.83 18.80 -3.81
CA LEU A 61 -8.84 18.21 -2.93
C LEU A 61 -8.24 17.82 -1.59
N GLY A 62 -7.06 17.18 -1.58
CA GLY A 62 -6.35 16.84 -0.36
C GLY A 62 -6.05 18.06 0.51
N GLU A 63 -5.59 19.16 -0.09
CA GLU A 63 -5.33 20.44 0.60
C GLU A 63 -6.61 20.98 1.25
N LYS A 64 -7.72 20.94 0.54
CA LYS A 64 -9.03 21.36 1.09
C LYS A 64 -9.49 20.47 2.24
N LEU A 65 -9.28 19.15 2.14
CA LEU A 65 -9.68 18.20 3.16
C LEU A 65 -8.83 18.30 4.44
N VAL A 66 -7.53 18.50 4.28
CA VAL A 66 -6.58 18.54 5.41
C VAL A 66 -6.41 19.95 5.96
N GLY A 67 -6.69 20.98 5.15
CA GLY A 67 -6.58 22.38 5.54
C GLY A 67 -5.14 22.92 5.54
N ILE A 68 -4.20 22.19 4.94
CA ILE A 68 -2.79 22.59 4.80
C ILE A 68 -2.33 22.38 3.35
N PRO A 69 -1.39 23.22 2.85
CA PRO A 69 -0.80 23.01 1.52
C PRO A 69 -0.07 21.68 1.41
N ILE A 70 -0.33 20.95 0.34
CA ILE A 70 0.46 19.77 -0.03
C ILE A 70 1.56 20.25 -0.98
N LEU A 71 2.79 20.31 -0.53
CA LEU A 71 3.89 20.95 -1.24
C LEU A 71 4.24 20.28 -2.59
N HIS A 72 3.91 18.99 -2.75
CA HIS A 72 4.35 18.22 -3.93
C HIS A 72 3.19 17.46 -4.57
N THR A 73 3.12 17.52 -5.90
CA THR A 73 2.23 16.66 -6.69
C THR A 73 2.90 15.32 -6.92
N ALA A 74 2.16 14.23 -6.81
CA ALA A 74 2.68 12.91 -7.13
C ALA A 74 3.18 12.83 -8.57
N SER A 75 4.35 12.23 -8.78
CA SER A 75 4.89 11.94 -10.12
C SER A 75 4.18 10.74 -10.74
N LEU A 76 3.70 9.82 -9.92
CA LEU A 76 2.84 8.69 -10.27
C LEU A 76 1.73 8.57 -9.23
N ALA A 77 0.50 8.29 -9.69
CA ALA A 77 -0.56 7.76 -8.87
C ALA A 77 -1.32 6.72 -9.70
N ALA A 78 -1.46 5.51 -9.17
CA ALA A 78 -2.24 4.44 -9.78
C ALA A 78 -3.07 3.71 -8.72
N GLN A 79 -4.21 3.20 -9.11
CA GLN A 79 -5.16 2.58 -8.20
C GLN A 79 -5.90 1.43 -8.86
N SER A 80 -6.33 0.46 -8.04
CA SER A 80 -7.11 -0.66 -8.50
C SER A 80 -8.48 -0.22 -9.06
N TYR A 81 -8.97 -0.96 -10.04
CA TYR A 81 -10.30 -0.82 -10.65
C TYR A 81 -11.09 -2.11 -10.39
N PRO A 82 -12.43 -2.10 -10.27
CA PRO A 82 -13.30 -0.92 -10.31
C PRO A 82 -13.26 -0.07 -9.03
N ALA A 83 -13.87 1.11 -9.10
CA ALA A 83 -14.10 1.93 -7.91
C ALA A 83 -15.15 1.27 -6.97
N PRO A 84 -15.04 1.47 -5.64
CA PRO A 84 -13.98 2.20 -4.95
C PRO A 84 -12.65 1.43 -4.95
N SER A 85 -11.56 2.17 -5.15
CA SER A 85 -10.22 1.56 -5.23
C SER A 85 -9.83 0.90 -3.92
N ARG A 86 -9.38 -0.35 -4.00
CA ARG A 86 -9.00 -1.18 -2.84
C ARG A 86 -7.50 -1.19 -2.59
N THR A 87 -6.72 -0.82 -3.59
CA THR A 87 -5.27 -0.69 -3.50
C THR A 87 -4.82 0.53 -4.30
N LEU A 88 -3.79 1.21 -3.79
CA LEU A 88 -3.26 2.42 -4.41
C LEU A 88 -1.74 2.48 -4.26
N VAL A 89 -1.08 3.06 -5.25
CA VAL A 89 0.32 3.47 -5.19
C VAL A 89 0.47 4.94 -5.57
N ARG A 90 1.33 5.64 -4.83
CA ARG A 90 1.81 6.99 -5.16
C ARG A 90 3.32 7.04 -5.09
N VAL A 91 3.94 7.76 -6.01
CA VAL A 91 5.37 8.09 -5.97
C VAL A 91 5.53 9.60 -6.11
N SER A 92 6.19 10.22 -5.17
CA SER A 92 6.55 11.63 -5.18
C SER A 92 8.04 11.79 -4.97
N PHE A 93 8.64 12.83 -5.55
CA PHE A 93 10.00 13.24 -5.26
C PHE A 93 9.96 14.59 -4.55
N ILE A 94 10.56 14.64 -3.38
CA ILE A 94 10.49 15.78 -2.46
C ILE A 94 11.90 16.30 -2.26
N PRO A 95 12.19 17.58 -2.57
CA PRO A 95 13.50 18.18 -2.29
C PRO A 95 13.91 18.02 -0.83
N MET A 96 15.20 17.84 -0.60
CA MET A 96 15.80 17.73 0.73
C MET A 96 16.94 18.74 0.90
N GLU A 97 16.86 19.49 1.97
CA GLU A 97 17.90 20.42 2.40
C GLU A 97 18.15 20.26 3.91
N PRO A 98 19.36 19.86 4.30
CA PRO A 98 20.49 19.47 3.45
C PRO A 98 20.25 18.15 2.71
N PRO A 99 21.02 17.90 1.62
CA PRO A 99 20.97 16.62 0.92
C PRO A 99 21.40 15.47 1.84
N ILE A 100 20.67 14.35 1.77
CA ILE A 100 20.98 13.14 2.55
C ILE A 100 21.15 11.96 1.58
N THR A 101 22.31 11.32 1.62
CA THR A 101 22.61 10.19 0.75
C THR A 101 22.22 8.87 1.39
N GLN A 102 22.16 7.79 0.61
CA GLN A 102 21.96 6.44 1.12
C GLN A 102 23.13 5.96 2.02
N ALA A 103 24.34 6.50 1.84
CA ALA A 103 25.46 6.22 2.71
C ALA A 103 25.24 6.82 4.10
N ASP A 104 24.79 8.08 4.16
CA ASP A 104 24.48 8.77 5.42
C ASP A 104 23.40 8.03 6.21
N VAL A 105 22.30 7.64 5.51
CA VAL A 105 21.21 6.87 6.14
C VAL A 105 21.70 5.56 6.72
N ARG A 106 22.49 4.79 5.95
CA ARG A 106 23.01 3.50 6.42
C ARG A 106 23.95 3.67 7.62
N GLN A 107 24.81 4.67 7.57
CA GLN A 107 25.74 4.98 8.67
C GLN A 107 24.98 5.34 9.94
N GLU A 108 23.99 6.25 9.85
CA GLU A 108 23.18 6.65 11.00
C GLU A 108 22.34 5.51 11.57
N VAL A 109 21.72 4.72 10.69
CA VAL A 109 20.95 3.53 11.13
C VAL A 109 21.86 2.49 11.79
N GLN A 110 23.06 2.28 11.29
CA GLN A 110 24.02 1.36 11.89
C GLN A 110 24.49 1.83 13.28
N ALA A 111 24.72 3.13 13.41
CA ALA A 111 25.20 3.73 14.68
C ALA A 111 24.06 3.87 15.71
N ASN A 112 22.88 4.33 15.31
CA ASN A 112 21.86 4.86 16.20
C ASN A 112 20.42 4.46 15.80
N LYS A 113 20.17 3.23 15.36
CA LYS A 113 18.85 2.79 14.84
C LYS A 113 17.67 3.20 15.73
N GLN A 114 17.81 3.04 17.04
CA GLN A 114 16.72 3.37 17.98
C GLN A 114 16.43 4.89 18.04
N GLN A 115 17.46 5.72 17.88
CA GLN A 115 17.28 7.17 17.80
C GLN A 115 16.58 7.54 16.49
N VAL A 116 17.03 7.00 15.35
CA VAL A 116 16.39 7.21 14.04
C VAL A 116 14.90 6.87 14.08
N LEU A 117 14.52 5.77 14.74
CA LEU A 117 13.11 5.39 14.88
C LEU A 117 12.33 6.34 15.80
N ARG A 118 12.94 6.85 16.88
CA ARG A 118 12.31 7.86 17.72
C ARG A 118 12.09 9.16 16.98
N ASP A 119 13.11 9.65 16.28
CA ASP A 119 13.05 10.90 15.52
C ASP A 119 11.97 10.81 14.41
N LEU A 120 11.89 9.66 13.75
CA LEU A 120 10.84 9.39 12.76
C LEU A 120 9.44 9.41 13.39
N ALA A 121 9.28 8.83 14.57
CA ALA A 121 8.02 8.81 15.30
C ALA A 121 7.60 10.20 15.80
N ASP A 122 8.55 11.01 16.22
CA ASP A 122 8.32 12.38 16.71
C ASP A 122 7.95 13.30 15.54
N SER A 123 8.68 13.24 14.43
CA SER A 123 8.35 13.94 13.18
C SER A 123 6.96 13.55 12.67
N TRP A 124 6.63 12.27 12.66
CA TRP A 124 5.28 11.81 12.28
C TRP A 124 4.20 12.39 13.19
N ARG A 125 4.41 12.38 14.50
CA ARG A 125 3.43 12.92 15.45
C ARG A 125 3.16 14.40 15.20
N GLU A 126 4.20 15.18 14.95
CA GLU A 126 4.10 16.60 14.64
C GLU A 126 3.35 16.84 13.31
N GLU A 127 3.80 16.19 12.24
CA GLU A 127 3.22 16.34 10.89
C GLU A 127 1.78 15.81 10.81
N SER A 128 1.50 14.67 11.46
CA SER A 128 0.20 14.00 11.36
C SER A 128 -0.91 14.67 12.16
N THR A 129 -0.60 15.44 13.19
CA THR A 129 -1.62 16.09 14.04
C THR A 129 -2.58 16.96 13.23
N THR A 130 -2.06 17.83 12.40
CA THR A 130 -2.88 18.70 11.53
C THR A 130 -3.61 17.90 10.46
N MET A 131 -2.95 16.91 9.87
CA MET A 131 -3.55 16.01 8.90
C MET A 131 -4.76 15.29 9.49
N TRP A 132 -4.63 14.69 10.68
CA TRP A 132 -5.73 13.99 11.34
C TRP A 132 -6.88 14.92 11.72
N ALA A 133 -6.58 16.13 12.20
CA ALA A 133 -7.62 17.12 12.49
C ALA A 133 -8.44 17.49 11.26
N GLY A 134 -7.79 17.61 10.09
CA GLY A 134 -8.46 17.85 8.82
C GLY A 134 -9.30 16.66 8.33
N LEU A 135 -8.71 15.47 8.36
CA LEU A 135 -9.37 14.23 7.93
C LEU A 135 -10.58 13.88 8.80
N ALA A 136 -10.52 14.13 10.11
CA ALA A 136 -11.61 13.88 11.03
C ALA A 136 -12.88 14.69 10.71
N LYS A 137 -12.73 15.93 10.20
CA LYS A 137 -13.85 16.76 9.74
C LYS A 137 -14.63 16.11 8.58
N ASN A 138 -13.98 15.21 7.85
CA ASN A 138 -14.54 14.46 6.72
C ASN A 138 -14.86 13.00 7.07
N GLY A 139 -14.93 12.67 8.37
CA GLY A 139 -15.31 11.35 8.86
C GLY A 139 -14.21 10.29 8.78
N VAL A 140 -13.00 10.65 8.33
CA VAL A 140 -11.85 9.72 8.29
C VAL A 140 -11.17 9.71 9.66
N LYS A 141 -11.02 8.51 10.24
CA LYS A 141 -10.41 8.31 11.56
C LYS A 141 -9.13 7.51 11.44
N GLU A 142 -8.19 7.79 12.30
CA GLU A 142 -7.03 6.92 12.52
C GLU A 142 -7.49 5.60 13.13
N VAL A 143 -6.89 4.49 12.68
CA VAL A 143 -7.16 3.14 13.18
C VAL A 143 -5.87 2.51 13.67
N GLY A 144 -5.86 2.18 14.94
CA GLY A 144 -4.69 1.61 15.61
C GLY A 144 -3.58 2.63 15.87
N ARG A 145 -2.39 2.15 16.19
CA ARG A 145 -1.20 2.99 16.40
C ARG A 145 -0.29 2.91 15.17
N PRO A 146 0.34 4.00 14.77
CA PRO A 146 1.36 3.94 13.74
C PRO A 146 2.56 3.11 14.19
N SER A 147 3.24 2.49 13.24
CA SER A 147 4.50 1.79 13.48
C SER A 147 5.59 2.33 12.57
N PHE A 148 6.83 2.24 13.05
CA PHE A 148 8.01 2.80 12.41
C PHE A 148 9.07 1.73 12.23
N ALA A 149 9.69 1.70 11.06
CA ALA A 149 10.73 0.73 10.75
C ALA A 149 11.80 1.32 9.84
N VAL A 150 12.93 0.65 9.78
CA VAL A 150 13.97 0.85 8.77
C VAL A 150 14.19 -0.48 8.08
N GLU A 151 13.88 -0.54 6.80
CA GLU A 151 13.98 -1.76 5.98
C GLU A 151 14.46 -1.42 4.56
N PRO A 152 15.03 -2.39 3.84
CA PRO A 152 15.35 -2.21 2.44
C PRO A 152 14.09 -2.22 1.57
N ILE A 153 14.05 -1.35 0.57
CA ILE A 153 13.09 -1.39 -0.53
C ILE A 153 13.79 -1.03 -1.84
N GLY A 154 13.60 -1.84 -2.87
CA GLY A 154 14.16 -1.57 -4.19
C GLY A 154 15.68 -1.42 -4.22
N GLY A 155 16.40 -2.06 -3.30
CA GLY A 155 17.87 -1.98 -3.17
C GLY A 155 18.35 -0.80 -2.32
N GLN A 156 17.48 0.04 -1.79
CA GLN A 156 17.82 1.19 -0.96
C GLN A 156 17.25 1.05 0.47
N THR A 157 17.89 1.73 1.43
CA THR A 157 17.38 1.82 2.81
C THR A 157 16.24 2.82 2.88
N ALA A 158 15.11 2.43 3.43
CA ALA A 158 13.95 3.29 3.63
C ALA A 158 13.62 3.46 5.11
N LEU A 159 13.19 4.65 5.47
CA LEU A 159 12.46 4.92 6.70
C LEU A 159 10.97 4.70 6.43
N ILE A 160 10.34 3.88 7.24
CA ILE A 160 8.98 3.38 6.96
C ILE A 160 8.03 3.84 8.05
N ILE A 161 6.89 4.36 7.62
CA ILE A 161 5.76 4.69 8.46
C ILE A 161 4.57 3.84 8.01
N VAL A 162 3.98 3.07 8.90
CA VAL A 162 2.75 2.30 8.64
C VAL A 162 1.66 2.78 9.57
N TYR A 163 0.51 3.13 9.01
CA TYR A 163 -0.66 3.53 9.79
C TYR A 163 -1.95 3.02 9.16
N GLY A 164 -3.00 2.94 9.98
CA GLY A 164 -4.35 2.60 9.54
C GLY A 164 -5.26 3.82 9.55
N ARG A 165 -6.21 3.85 8.64
CA ARG A 165 -7.31 4.81 8.65
C ARG A 165 -8.59 4.19 8.15
N THR A 166 -9.73 4.76 8.50
CA THR A 166 -10.98 4.35 7.88
C THR A 166 -10.96 4.69 6.38
N SER A 167 -11.60 3.86 5.58
CA SER A 167 -11.79 4.13 4.15
C SER A 167 -12.75 5.31 3.96
N THR A 168 -12.46 6.18 2.99
CA THR A 168 -13.39 7.27 2.61
C THR A 168 -14.63 6.76 1.88
N ALA A 169 -14.53 5.60 1.23
CA ALA A 169 -15.65 5.00 0.49
C ALA A 169 -16.57 4.18 1.40
N ASN A 170 -16.01 3.54 2.43
CA ASN A 170 -16.75 2.74 3.41
C ASN A 170 -16.08 2.88 4.79
N PRO A 171 -16.64 3.68 5.71
CA PRO A 171 -16.07 3.90 7.04
C PRO A 171 -15.94 2.64 7.91
N ALA A 172 -16.62 1.55 7.58
CA ALA A 172 -16.47 0.26 8.26
C ALA A 172 -15.19 -0.49 7.84
N GLU A 173 -14.56 -0.10 6.74
CA GLU A 173 -13.33 -0.70 6.25
C GLU A 173 -12.10 0.07 6.72
N THR A 174 -11.06 -0.66 7.04
CA THR A 174 -9.74 -0.08 7.35
C THR A 174 -8.86 -0.11 6.12
N MET A 175 -8.25 1.03 5.81
CA MET A 175 -7.19 1.14 4.82
C MET A 175 -5.84 1.18 5.54
N ARG A 176 -4.98 0.22 5.28
CA ARG A 176 -3.59 0.22 5.70
C ARG A 176 -2.77 1.05 4.73
N VAL A 177 -1.97 1.96 5.24
CA VAL A 177 -1.09 2.84 4.47
C VAL A 177 0.35 2.61 4.92
N THR A 178 1.25 2.40 3.97
CA THR A 178 2.70 2.32 4.19
C THR A 178 3.39 3.41 3.38
N GLN A 179 4.16 4.24 4.04
CA GLN A 179 5.01 5.26 3.44
C GLN A 179 6.46 4.83 3.54
N TYR A 180 7.14 4.78 2.41
CA TYR A 180 8.58 4.55 2.31
C TYR A 180 9.26 5.88 1.97
N HIS A 181 10.03 6.41 2.91
CA HIS A 181 10.85 7.59 2.74
C HIS A 181 12.26 7.14 2.37
N VAL A 182 12.65 7.35 1.13
CA VAL A 182 13.94 6.90 0.59
C VAL A 182 14.77 8.11 0.19
N PRO A 183 15.70 8.58 1.04
CA PRO A 183 16.64 9.65 0.68
C PRO A 183 17.52 9.26 -0.51
N LEU A 184 17.64 10.16 -1.49
CA LEU A 184 18.38 9.96 -2.74
C LEU A 184 19.29 11.17 -3.05
N GLY A 185 19.91 11.75 -2.03
CA GLY A 185 20.70 12.97 -2.12
C GLY A 185 19.84 14.21 -1.95
N ALA A 186 19.78 15.08 -2.97
CA ALA A 186 19.00 16.33 -2.93
C ALA A 186 17.47 16.14 -2.97
N GLU A 187 16.99 14.91 -3.12
CA GLU A 187 15.57 14.56 -3.08
C GLU A 187 15.36 13.28 -2.25
N LYS A 188 14.16 13.13 -1.69
CA LYS A 188 13.68 11.82 -1.22
C LYS A 188 12.58 11.32 -2.15
N ALA A 189 12.61 10.03 -2.49
CA ALA A 189 11.45 9.36 -3.03
C ALA A 189 10.50 9.01 -1.88
N LEU A 190 9.28 9.53 -1.93
CA LEU A 190 8.18 9.11 -1.06
C LEU A 190 7.28 8.17 -1.85
N ILE A 191 7.33 6.89 -1.49
CA ILE A 191 6.48 5.86 -2.08
C ILE A 191 5.40 5.51 -1.06
N THR A 192 4.15 5.76 -1.42
CA THR A 192 3.00 5.43 -0.57
C THR A 192 2.24 4.27 -1.21
N LEU A 193 2.12 3.19 -0.48
CA LEU A 193 1.28 2.04 -0.83
C LEU A 193 0.12 1.97 0.16
N SER A 194 -1.08 1.69 -0.33
CA SER A 194 -2.21 1.43 0.57
C SER A 194 -3.12 0.34 0.03
N TYR A 195 -3.78 -0.37 0.95
CA TYR A 195 -4.74 -1.42 0.62
C TYR A 195 -5.83 -1.53 1.69
N ILE A 196 -6.98 -2.09 1.34
CA ILE A 196 -8.05 -2.38 2.29
C ILE A 196 -7.70 -3.65 3.06
N GLU A 197 -7.65 -3.56 4.39
CA GLU A 197 -7.40 -4.71 5.27
C GLU A 197 -8.49 -5.77 5.13
N GLY A 198 -8.09 -7.04 5.18
CA GLY A 198 -9.02 -8.18 5.00
C GLY A 198 -9.33 -8.52 3.54
N ASP A 199 -9.04 -7.64 2.59
CA ASP A 199 -9.18 -7.93 1.17
C ASP A 199 -7.94 -8.66 0.65
N GLN A 200 -8.06 -9.98 0.43
CA GLN A 200 -6.94 -10.82 0.01
C GLN A 200 -6.39 -10.44 -1.37
N GLN A 201 -7.24 -9.97 -2.27
CA GLN A 201 -6.83 -9.50 -3.60
C GLN A 201 -6.02 -8.20 -3.51
N ALA A 202 -6.48 -7.26 -2.68
CA ALA A 202 -5.77 -6.02 -2.42
C ALA A 202 -4.42 -6.26 -1.74
N ILE A 203 -4.36 -7.19 -0.78
CA ILE A 203 -3.13 -7.60 -0.10
C ILE A 203 -2.15 -8.24 -1.09
N ALA A 204 -2.60 -9.15 -1.95
CA ALA A 204 -1.76 -9.80 -2.95
C ALA A 204 -1.19 -8.79 -3.96
N ALA A 205 -2.02 -7.87 -4.46
CA ALA A 205 -1.60 -6.80 -5.35
C ALA A 205 -0.57 -5.87 -4.68
N HIS A 206 -0.80 -5.48 -3.42
CA HIS A 206 0.14 -4.69 -2.62
C HIS A 206 1.50 -5.38 -2.48
N ASN A 207 1.50 -6.67 -2.11
CA ASN A 207 2.72 -7.43 -1.91
C ASN A 207 3.52 -7.59 -3.21
N ARG A 208 2.84 -7.89 -4.31
CA ARG A 208 3.47 -7.96 -5.64
C ARG A 208 4.08 -6.62 -6.04
N LEU A 209 3.33 -5.53 -5.86
CA LEU A 209 3.81 -4.18 -6.16
C LEU A 209 5.04 -3.85 -5.32
N LYS A 210 5.00 -4.06 -3.99
CA LYS A 210 6.14 -3.84 -3.09
C LYS A 210 7.38 -4.60 -3.57
N SER A 211 7.24 -5.88 -3.93
CA SER A 211 8.35 -6.72 -4.37
C SER A 211 8.93 -6.32 -5.74
N SER A 212 8.16 -5.62 -6.57
CA SER A 212 8.59 -5.18 -7.90
C SER A 212 9.34 -3.84 -7.91
N ILE A 213 9.35 -3.12 -6.78
CA ILE A 213 10.00 -1.81 -6.69
C ILE A 213 11.51 -1.95 -6.85
N VAL A 214 12.07 -1.13 -7.74
CA VAL A 214 13.52 -0.94 -7.92
C VAL A 214 13.80 0.56 -7.87
N ILE A 215 14.81 0.99 -7.08
CA ILE A 215 15.19 2.40 -6.91
C ILE A 215 16.65 2.58 -7.34
N ARG A 216 16.90 3.60 -8.17
CA ARG A 216 18.20 3.92 -8.76
C ARG A 216 18.72 5.27 -8.30
#